data_3ed328d05afbc5819936cd00fd9b6ce1
#
_entry.id   3ed328d05afbc5819936cd00fd9b6ce1
#
_cell.length_a   1.000
_cell.length_b   1.000
_cell.length_c   1.000
_cell.angle_alpha   90.00
_cell.angle_beta   90.00
_cell.angle_gamma   90.00
#
_symmetry.space_group_name_H-M   'P 1'
#
loop_
_entity.id
_entity.type
_entity.pdbx_description
1 polymer ?
#
loop_
_entity_poly.entity_id
_entity_poly.type
_entity_poly.pdbx_seq_one_letter_code
_entity_poly.pdbx_strand_id
1 'polypeptide(L)'
;MDIGDNQSLEENLSTFSGHISRIKEILDSLDNKKGLSVVLLDEIGSGTDPLEGSALAMALLKEFANKSDITLATTHYGDIKALKYNDSRFENVSVAFDEDSLKPKYILNWGIPGRSNALSISKRIGLDESILNEAANYLKPKEVDNINSIIKGLEEELSLIHI
;
A
#
# COMPACT_ATOMS: atom_id res chain seq x y z
N MET A 1 -24.69 -5.15 23.99
CA MET A 1 -23.39 -5.79 23.75
C MET A 1 -23.54 -6.54 22.43
N ASP A 2 -23.37 -5.86 21.32
CA ASP A 2 -23.39 -6.45 19.99
C ASP A 2 -22.07 -7.16 19.75
N ILE A 3 -22.13 -8.47 19.78
CA ILE A 3 -21.04 -9.32 19.32
C ILE A 3 -21.21 -9.38 17.81
N GLY A 4 -20.21 -8.80 17.12
CA GLY A 4 -20.22 -8.66 15.67
C GLY A 4 -20.69 -9.90 14.93
N ASP A 5 -21.73 -9.69 14.17
CA ASP A 5 -22.51 -10.68 13.49
C ASP A 5 -21.73 -11.47 12.45
N ASN A 6 -22.12 -12.73 12.28
CA ASN A 6 -21.79 -13.54 11.11
C ASN A 6 -22.11 -12.82 9.79
N GLN A 7 -23.04 -11.86 9.80
CA GLN A 7 -23.33 -10.97 8.67
C GLN A 7 -22.13 -10.12 8.24
N SER A 8 -21.30 -9.65 9.17
CA SER A 8 -20.10 -8.85 8.82
C SER A 8 -19.03 -9.67 8.12
N LEU A 9 -18.89 -10.97 8.45
CA LEU A 9 -17.98 -11.88 7.77
C LEU A 9 -18.48 -12.26 6.37
N GLU A 10 -19.78 -12.50 6.22
CA GLU A 10 -20.40 -12.76 4.92
C GLU A 10 -20.36 -11.53 4.01
N GLU A 11 -20.58 -10.32 4.55
CA GLU A 11 -20.47 -9.07 3.81
C GLU A 11 -19.03 -8.79 3.40
N ASN A 12 -18.04 -9.00 4.26
CA ASN A 12 -16.62 -8.82 3.93
C ASN A 12 -16.16 -9.85 2.88
N LEU A 13 -16.54 -11.11 3.02
CA LEU A 13 -16.22 -12.14 2.03
C LEU A 13 -16.94 -11.89 0.70
N SER A 14 -18.19 -11.41 0.73
CA SER A 14 -18.94 -10.99 -0.45
C SER A 14 -18.26 -9.80 -1.14
N THR A 15 -17.77 -8.83 -0.37
CA THR A 15 -17.06 -7.65 -0.88
C THR A 15 -15.72 -8.03 -1.49
N PHE A 16 -14.92 -8.86 -0.80
CA PHE A 16 -13.64 -9.35 -1.31
C PHE A 16 -13.82 -10.18 -2.60
N SER A 17 -14.74 -11.15 -2.59
CA SER A 17 -15.00 -11.97 -3.78
C SER A 17 -15.51 -11.14 -4.96
N GLY A 18 -16.32 -10.12 -4.70
CA GLY A 18 -16.77 -9.15 -5.70
C GLY A 18 -15.61 -8.34 -6.30
N HIS A 19 -14.66 -7.88 -5.48
CA HIS A 19 -13.44 -7.21 -5.95
C HIS A 19 -12.59 -8.14 -6.82
N ILE A 20 -12.36 -9.38 -6.39
CA ILE A 20 -11.56 -10.35 -7.16
C ILE A 20 -12.24 -10.72 -8.47
N SER A 21 -13.57 -10.85 -8.48
CA SER A 21 -14.31 -11.09 -9.73
C SER A 21 -14.11 -9.97 -10.74
N ARG A 22 -14.19 -8.71 -10.30
CA ARG A 22 -13.94 -7.54 -11.17
C ARG A 22 -12.50 -7.48 -11.67
N ILE A 23 -11.53 -7.77 -10.81
CA ILE A 23 -10.11 -7.85 -11.19
C ILE A 23 -9.92 -8.92 -12.26
N LYS A 24 -10.55 -10.09 -12.10
CA LYS A 24 -10.52 -11.15 -13.12
C LYS A 24 -11.10 -10.69 -14.45
N GLU A 25 -12.26 -10.03 -14.45
CA GLU A 25 -12.89 -9.48 -15.68
C GLU A 25 -11.97 -8.48 -16.37
N ILE A 26 -11.28 -7.61 -15.62
CA ILE A 26 -10.31 -6.66 -16.18
C ILE A 26 -9.14 -7.43 -16.82
N LEU A 27 -8.57 -8.42 -16.14
CA LEU A 27 -7.46 -9.23 -16.67
C LEU A 27 -7.88 -9.97 -17.95
N ASP A 28 -9.06 -10.58 -17.97
CA ASP A 28 -9.61 -11.26 -19.13
C ASP A 28 -9.82 -10.29 -20.31
N SER A 29 -10.21 -9.05 -20.02
CA SER A 29 -10.38 -8.00 -21.05
C SER A 29 -9.06 -7.54 -21.65
N LEU A 30 -7.99 -7.51 -20.86
CA LEU A 30 -6.65 -7.12 -21.31
C LEU A 30 -6.04 -8.14 -22.27
N ASP A 31 -6.38 -9.42 -22.17
CA ASP A 31 -5.89 -10.46 -23.09
C ASP A 31 -6.37 -10.26 -24.53
N ASN A 32 -7.50 -9.57 -24.70
CA ASN A 32 -8.11 -9.29 -26.01
C ASN A 32 -8.06 -7.81 -26.39
N LYS A 33 -7.26 -6.99 -25.69
CA LYS A 33 -7.24 -5.54 -25.89
C LYS A 33 -6.79 -5.15 -27.30
N LYS A 34 -7.44 -4.12 -27.85
CA LYS A 34 -7.01 -3.40 -29.04
C LYS A 34 -6.74 -1.94 -28.64
N GLY A 35 -5.47 -1.55 -28.66
CA GLY A 35 -5.04 -0.18 -28.31
C GLY A 35 -4.49 -0.07 -26.89
N LEU A 36 -4.24 1.19 -26.45
CA LEU A 36 -3.68 1.49 -25.14
C LEU A 36 -4.68 1.22 -24.02
N SER A 37 -4.17 0.75 -22.89
CA SER A 37 -4.96 0.42 -21.70
C SER A 37 -4.45 1.16 -20.47
N VAL A 38 -5.37 1.71 -19.69
CA VAL A 38 -5.11 2.27 -18.37
C VAL A 38 -5.99 1.53 -17.36
N VAL A 39 -5.37 0.98 -16.32
CA VAL A 39 -6.05 0.27 -15.25
C VAL A 39 -5.97 1.07 -13.97
N LEU A 40 -7.11 1.27 -13.31
CA LEU A 40 -7.22 1.96 -12.03
C LEU A 40 -7.74 0.97 -10.98
N LEU A 41 -6.96 0.75 -9.93
CA LEU A 41 -7.29 -0.18 -8.85
C LEU A 41 -7.28 0.59 -7.52
N ASP A 42 -8.38 0.53 -6.81
CA ASP A 42 -8.47 1.14 -5.49
C ASP A 42 -8.40 0.08 -4.40
N GLU A 43 -7.55 0.32 -3.40
CA GLU A 43 -7.31 -0.55 -2.25
C GLU A 43 -7.09 -2.02 -2.61
N ILE A 44 -6.19 -2.27 -3.59
CA ILE A 44 -5.93 -3.64 -4.06
C ILE A 44 -5.53 -4.57 -2.92
N GLY A 45 -6.18 -5.73 -2.84
CA GLY A 45 -5.95 -6.77 -1.83
C GLY A 45 -6.70 -6.55 -0.52
N SER A 46 -7.49 -5.47 -0.37
CA SER A 46 -8.29 -5.21 0.84
C SER A 46 -9.44 -6.22 1.01
N GLY A 47 -9.93 -6.35 2.24
CA GLY A 47 -11.12 -7.18 2.56
C GLY A 47 -10.81 -8.64 2.90
N THR A 48 -9.53 -9.00 3.11
CA THR A 48 -9.08 -10.32 3.56
C THR A 48 -7.98 -10.19 4.62
N ASP A 49 -7.40 -11.31 5.03
CA ASP A 49 -6.21 -11.30 5.89
C ASP A 49 -5.10 -10.43 5.27
N PRO A 50 -4.45 -9.55 6.04
CA PRO A 50 -3.46 -8.62 5.52
C PRO A 50 -2.27 -9.28 4.83
N LEU A 51 -1.82 -10.45 5.30
CA LEU A 51 -0.69 -11.16 4.72
C LEU A 51 -1.09 -11.78 3.36
N GLU A 52 -2.24 -12.43 3.30
CA GLU A 52 -2.79 -12.99 2.06
C GLU A 52 -3.15 -11.89 1.06
N GLY A 53 -3.79 -10.81 1.52
CA GLY A 53 -4.15 -9.66 0.71
C GLY A 53 -2.95 -8.97 0.09
N SER A 54 -1.89 -8.76 0.87
CA SER A 54 -0.62 -8.19 0.38
C SER A 54 0.05 -9.08 -0.67
N ALA A 55 0.14 -10.38 -0.40
CA ALA A 55 0.74 -11.35 -1.34
C ALA A 55 -0.05 -11.41 -2.66
N LEU A 56 -1.37 -11.46 -2.59
CA LEU A 56 -2.24 -11.47 -3.77
C LEU A 56 -2.11 -10.17 -4.56
N ALA A 57 -2.13 -9.02 -3.88
CA ALA A 57 -1.97 -7.71 -4.50
C ALA A 57 -0.63 -7.59 -5.25
N MET A 58 0.48 -8.05 -4.66
CA MET A 58 1.78 -8.07 -5.34
C MET A 58 1.76 -8.92 -6.61
N ALA A 59 1.14 -10.10 -6.56
CA ALA A 59 1.01 -10.98 -7.73
C ALA A 59 0.16 -10.33 -8.84
N LEU A 60 -0.98 -9.76 -8.46
CA LEU A 60 -1.88 -9.07 -9.39
C LEU A 60 -1.22 -7.84 -10.04
N LEU A 61 -0.51 -7.03 -9.27
CA LEU A 61 0.21 -5.86 -9.81
C LEU A 61 1.28 -6.26 -10.83
N LYS A 62 2.02 -7.35 -10.58
CA LYS A 62 2.98 -7.90 -11.56
C LYS A 62 2.28 -8.36 -12.83
N GLU A 63 1.13 -9.01 -12.71
CA GLU A 63 0.36 -9.45 -13.87
C GLU A 63 -0.19 -8.26 -14.67
N PHE A 64 -0.70 -7.21 -14.00
CA PHE A 64 -1.09 -5.98 -14.66
C PHE A 64 0.08 -5.29 -15.36
N ALA A 65 1.27 -5.28 -14.77
CA ALA A 65 2.47 -4.73 -15.41
C ALA A 65 2.91 -5.52 -16.65
N ASN A 66 2.48 -6.77 -16.81
CA ASN A 66 2.69 -7.56 -18.03
C ASN A 66 1.64 -7.27 -19.10
N LYS A 67 0.39 -6.97 -18.71
CA LYS A 67 -0.77 -6.95 -19.60
C LYS A 67 -1.26 -5.55 -19.97
N SER A 68 -1.08 -4.57 -19.10
CA SER A 68 -1.56 -3.20 -19.31
C SER A 68 -0.41 -2.25 -19.68
N ASP A 69 -0.75 -1.13 -20.31
CA ASP A 69 0.24 -0.09 -20.63
C ASP A 69 0.51 0.80 -19.43
N ILE A 70 -0.51 1.10 -18.63
CA ILE A 70 -0.41 1.88 -17.39
C ILE A 70 -1.34 1.25 -16.35
N THR A 71 -0.83 1.03 -15.16
CA THR A 71 -1.64 0.67 -13.99
C THR A 71 -1.39 1.66 -12.85
N LEU A 72 -2.45 2.21 -12.30
CA LEU A 72 -2.44 3.03 -11.08
C LEU A 72 -3.19 2.24 -9.99
N ALA A 73 -2.52 1.96 -8.89
CA ALA A 73 -3.13 1.24 -7.78
C ALA A 73 -2.92 1.99 -6.47
N THR A 74 -3.97 2.05 -5.65
CA THR A 74 -3.85 2.47 -4.26
C THR A 74 -3.76 1.25 -3.35
N THR A 75 -3.03 1.37 -2.26
CA THR A 75 -2.92 0.34 -1.23
C THR A 75 -2.41 0.92 0.08
N HIS A 76 -2.78 0.28 1.17
CA HIS A 76 -2.23 0.57 2.51
C HIS A 76 -1.17 -0.46 2.95
N TYR A 77 -0.89 -1.49 2.15
CA TYR A 77 0.10 -2.52 2.49
C TYR A 77 1.54 -2.03 2.33
N GLY A 78 2.31 -2.10 3.40
CA GLY A 78 3.71 -1.68 3.43
C GLY A 78 4.61 -2.47 2.47
N ASP A 79 4.41 -3.79 2.40
CA ASP A 79 5.24 -4.71 1.63
C ASP A 79 5.21 -4.44 0.12
N ILE A 80 4.09 -3.92 -0.40
CA ILE A 80 3.94 -3.58 -1.82
C ILE A 80 4.92 -2.49 -2.25
N LYS A 81 5.32 -1.60 -1.34
CA LYS A 81 6.30 -0.54 -1.61
C LYS A 81 7.65 -1.09 -2.05
N ALA A 82 7.97 -2.33 -1.66
CA ALA A 82 9.21 -3.00 -2.04
C ALA A 82 9.26 -3.42 -3.53
N LEU A 83 8.11 -3.45 -4.23
CA LEU A 83 8.08 -3.82 -5.65
C LEU A 83 8.97 -2.91 -6.50
N LYS A 84 9.02 -1.60 -6.22
CA LYS A 84 9.88 -0.65 -6.93
C LYS A 84 11.36 -1.05 -6.92
N TYR A 85 11.84 -1.59 -5.82
CA TYR A 85 13.26 -1.95 -5.67
C TYR A 85 13.62 -3.27 -6.33
N ASN A 86 12.62 -4.10 -6.63
CA ASN A 86 12.79 -5.41 -7.24
C ASN A 86 12.42 -5.44 -8.73
N ASP A 87 11.68 -4.44 -9.21
CA ASP A 87 11.18 -4.40 -10.58
C ASP A 87 11.01 -2.94 -11.03
N SER A 88 11.83 -2.51 -11.99
CA SER A 88 11.89 -1.13 -12.48
C SER A 88 10.61 -0.63 -13.18
N ARG A 89 9.64 -1.51 -13.43
CA ARG A 89 8.33 -1.14 -13.98
C ARG A 89 7.43 -0.49 -12.93
N PHE A 90 7.78 -0.58 -11.65
CA PHE A 90 7.00 -0.02 -10.55
C PHE A 90 7.58 1.30 -10.05
N GLU A 91 6.71 2.20 -9.70
CA GLU A 91 7.07 3.45 -9.03
C GLU A 91 6.17 3.68 -7.82
N ASN A 92 6.77 4.17 -6.73
CA ASN A 92 6.05 4.58 -5.54
C ASN A 92 5.64 6.05 -5.65
N VAL A 93 4.40 6.33 -5.29
CA VAL A 93 3.88 7.69 -5.22
C VAL A 93 3.13 7.85 -3.91
N SER A 94 3.42 8.89 -3.16
CA SER A 94 2.67 9.22 -1.95
C SER A 94 1.90 10.52 -2.10
N VAL A 95 0.78 10.62 -1.41
CA VAL A 95 0.04 11.86 -1.27
C VAL A 95 0.64 12.65 -0.11
N ALA A 96 1.03 13.90 -0.37
CA ALA A 96 1.52 14.78 0.68
C ALA A 96 0.43 15.03 1.72
N PHE A 97 0.82 14.92 2.98
CA PHE A 97 -0.06 15.09 4.12
C PHE A 97 0.43 16.27 4.98
N ASP A 98 -0.48 17.06 5.44
CA ASP A 98 -0.21 18.15 6.38
C ASP A 98 -0.36 17.63 7.81
N GLU A 99 0.75 17.48 8.50
CA GLU A 99 0.75 16.99 9.88
C GLU A 99 0.14 18.00 10.85
N ASP A 100 0.12 19.29 10.48
CA ASP A 100 -0.43 20.35 11.33
C ASP A 100 -1.95 20.47 11.23
N SER A 101 -2.51 20.38 10.06
CA SER A 101 -3.95 20.43 9.86
C SER A 101 -4.63 19.06 9.83
N LEU A 102 -3.86 17.96 9.81
CA LEU A 102 -4.32 16.58 9.61
C LEU A 102 -5.11 16.41 8.31
N LYS A 103 -4.70 17.10 7.24
CA LYS A 103 -5.39 17.07 5.95
C LYS A 103 -4.46 16.65 4.82
N PRO A 104 -4.97 15.94 3.82
CA PRO A 104 -4.21 15.69 2.60
C PRO A 104 -4.00 16.99 1.84
N LYS A 105 -2.78 17.20 1.30
CA LYS A 105 -2.47 18.36 0.46
C LYS A 105 -2.82 18.15 -1.01
N TYR A 106 -3.26 16.96 -1.40
CA TYR A 106 -3.55 16.57 -2.79
C TYR A 106 -2.37 16.79 -3.76
N ILE A 107 -1.15 16.71 -3.24
CA ILE A 107 0.09 16.79 -4.01
C ILE A 107 0.71 15.40 -4.02
N LEU A 108 1.15 14.96 -5.20
CA LEU A 108 1.80 13.67 -5.39
C LEU A 108 3.32 13.82 -5.30
N ASN A 109 3.94 13.04 -4.41
CA ASN A 109 5.38 12.93 -4.27
C ASN A 109 5.85 11.66 -4.98
N TRP A 110 6.45 11.82 -6.14
CA TRP A 110 6.96 10.72 -6.94
C TRP A 110 8.26 10.15 -6.36
N GLY A 111 8.41 8.84 -6.45
CA GLY A 111 9.58 8.13 -5.98
C GLY A 111 9.62 7.92 -4.46
N ILE A 112 8.70 8.52 -3.72
CA ILE A 112 8.69 8.51 -2.26
C ILE A 112 7.51 7.66 -1.78
N PRO A 113 7.76 6.54 -1.07
CA PRO A 113 6.68 5.75 -0.49
C PRO A 113 5.99 6.52 0.65
N GLY A 114 4.67 6.37 0.76
CA GLY A 114 3.90 6.96 1.86
C GLY A 114 4.33 6.41 3.22
N ARG A 115 4.37 7.27 4.24
CA ARG A 115 4.57 6.87 5.63
C ARG A 115 3.24 6.60 6.30
N SER A 116 3.22 5.68 7.26
CA SER A 116 2.08 5.54 8.17
C SER A 116 2.16 6.65 9.24
N ASN A 117 1.08 7.41 9.38
CA ASN A 117 0.99 8.51 10.34
C ASN A 117 0.02 8.19 11.50
N ALA A 118 -0.37 6.92 11.66
CA ALA A 118 -1.39 6.51 12.64
C ALA A 118 -1.03 6.96 14.06
N LEU A 119 0.19 6.72 14.53
CA LEU A 119 0.61 7.10 15.89
C LEU A 119 0.70 8.62 16.06
N SER A 120 1.21 9.36 15.08
CA SER A 120 1.29 10.83 15.16
C SER A 120 -0.10 11.47 15.13
N ILE A 121 -1.00 10.96 14.33
CA ILE A 121 -2.40 11.38 14.30
C ILE A 121 -3.08 11.08 15.64
N SER A 122 -2.93 9.86 16.17
CA SER A 122 -3.50 9.45 17.45
C SER A 122 -3.00 10.32 18.63
N LYS A 123 -1.70 10.62 18.65
CA LYS A 123 -1.11 11.55 19.63
C LYS A 123 -1.78 12.92 19.56
N ARG A 124 -1.98 13.43 18.38
CA ARG A 124 -2.55 14.76 18.17
C ARG A 124 -4.04 14.84 18.50
N ILE A 125 -4.77 13.75 18.31
CA ILE A 125 -6.18 13.64 18.74
C ILE A 125 -6.29 13.55 20.28
N GLY A 126 -5.18 13.31 20.98
CA GLY A 126 -5.12 13.27 22.44
C GLY A 126 -5.25 11.87 23.03
N LEU A 127 -4.90 10.82 22.25
CA LEU A 127 -4.79 9.48 22.80
C LEU A 127 -3.65 9.45 23.84
N ASP A 128 -3.88 8.72 24.94
CA ASP A 128 -2.94 8.62 26.06
C ASP A 128 -1.54 8.19 25.62
N GLU A 129 -0.52 8.87 26.14
CA GLU A 129 0.89 8.58 25.79
C GLU A 129 1.33 7.18 26.20
N SER A 130 0.76 6.59 27.24
CA SER A 130 1.06 5.22 27.64
C SER A 130 0.66 4.21 26.57
N ILE A 131 -0.52 4.42 25.97
CA ILE A 131 -1.03 3.58 24.88
C ILE A 131 -0.17 3.75 23.62
N LEU A 132 0.20 4.98 23.30
CA LEU A 132 1.06 5.28 22.13
C LEU A 132 2.45 4.66 22.27
N ASN A 133 3.04 4.73 23.47
CA ASN A 133 4.34 4.14 23.76
C ASN A 133 4.29 2.61 23.68
N GLU A 134 3.23 2.00 24.19
CA GLU A 134 3.04 0.57 24.07
C GLU A 134 2.85 0.13 22.61
N ALA A 135 2.02 0.84 21.84
CA ALA A 135 1.85 0.60 20.42
C ALA A 135 3.18 0.73 19.64
N ALA A 136 3.99 1.74 19.96
CA ALA A 136 5.32 1.90 19.37
C ALA A 136 6.26 0.75 19.71
N ASN A 137 6.14 0.12 20.89
CA ASN A 137 6.91 -1.05 21.26
C ASN A 137 6.53 -2.29 20.45
N TYR A 138 5.26 -2.45 20.07
CA TYR A 138 4.80 -3.52 19.17
C TYR A 138 5.31 -3.35 17.73
N LEU A 139 5.62 -2.13 17.30
CA LEU A 139 6.18 -1.86 15.96
C LEU A 139 7.69 -2.16 15.87
N LYS A 140 8.36 -2.40 16.99
CA LYS A 140 9.78 -2.81 17.02
C LYS A 140 9.86 -4.34 17.06
N PRO A 141 10.64 -5.06 16.23
CA PRO A 141 11.84 -4.74 15.45
C PRO A 141 11.78 -5.10 13.93
N LYS A 142 10.61 -5.42 13.34
CA LYS A 142 10.56 -5.95 11.96
C LYS A 142 10.57 -4.90 10.85
N GLU A 143 10.01 -3.71 11.09
CA GLU A 143 9.94 -2.67 10.05
C GLU A 143 11.11 -1.69 10.07
N VAL A 144 11.67 -1.42 11.24
CA VAL A 144 12.78 -0.46 11.40
C VAL A 144 14.06 -1.00 10.74
N ASP A 145 14.32 -2.29 10.85
CA ASP A 145 15.53 -2.90 10.26
C ASP A 145 15.43 -2.96 8.74
N ASN A 146 14.27 -3.25 8.19
CA ASN A 146 14.06 -3.25 6.73
C ASN A 146 14.08 -1.84 6.14
N ILE A 147 13.43 -0.86 6.77
CA ILE A 147 13.41 0.53 6.28
C ILE A 147 14.79 1.16 6.44
N ASN A 148 15.47 0.95 7.56
CA ASN A 148 16.82 1.47 7.78
C ASN A 148 17.84 0.85 6.84
N SER A 149 17.72 -0.43 6.49
CA SER A 149 18.60 -1.07 5.51
C SER A 149 18.36 -0.53 4.09
N ILE A 150 17.12 -0.22 3.73
CA ILE A 150 16.76 0.40 2.44
C ILE A 150 17.27 1.86 2.38
N ILE A 151 17.05 2.63 3.43
CA ILE A 151 17.54 4.03 3.51
C ILE A 151 19.06 4.05 3.44
N LYS A 152 19.72 3.17 4.17
CA LYS A 152 21.18 3.06 4.14
C LYS A 152 21.71 2.67 2.75
N GLY A 153 21.05 1.73 2.06
CA GLY A 153 21.37 1.39 0.67
C GLY A 153 21.22 2.56 -0.28
N LEU A 154 20.18 3.36 -0.14
CA LEU A 154 19.96 4.58 -0.95
C LEU A 154 20.98 5.67 -0.63
N GLU A 155 21.39 5.84 0.61
CA GLU A 155 22.45 6.78 1.01
C GLU A 155 23.80 6.36 0.45
N GLU A 156 24.10 5.06 0.42
CA GLU A 156 25.31 4.51 -0.18
C GLU A 156 25.35 4.69 -1.71
N GLU A 157 24.23 4.48 -2.41
CA GLU A 157 24.12 4.76 -3.85
C GLU A 157 24.25 6.25 -4.17
N LEU A 158 23.63 7.13 -3.39
CA LEU A 158 23.77 8.58 -3.55
C LEU A 158 25.22 9.05 -3.31
N SER A 159 25.94 8.46 -2.39
CA SER A 159 27.32 8.80 -2.12
C SER A 159 28.28 8.40 -3.27
N LEU A 160 27.92 7.38 -4.04
CA LEU A 160 28.69 6.91 -5.22
C LEU A 160 28.47 7.79 -6.46
N ILE A 161 27.38 8.55 -6.51
CA ILE A 161 27.05 9.45 -7.64
C ILE A 161 27.69 10.84 -7.46
N HIS A 162 28.20 11.16 -6.26
CA HIS A 162 28.78 12.46 -5.92
C HIS A 162 30.31 12.47 -5.86
N ILE A 163 30.97 11.57 -6.60
CA ILE A 163 32.43 11.62 -6.86
C ILE A 163 32.72 12.08 -8.27
#